data_46ba4c8b8c6de8e1e7746db56a1adf49
#
_entry.id   46ba4c8b8c6de8e1e7746db56a1adf49
#
_cell.length_a   1.000
_cell.length_b   1.000
_cell.length_c   1.000
_cell.angle_alpha   90.00
_cell.angle_beta   90.00
_cell.angle_gamma   90.00
#
_symmetry.space_group_name_H-M   'P 1'
#
loop_
_entity.id
_entity.type
_entity.pdbx_description
1 polymer ?
#
loop_
_entity_poly.entity_id
_entity_poly.type
_entity_poly.pdbx_seq_one_letter_code
_entity_poly.pdbx_strand_id
1 'polypeptide(L)'
;KKLNRKKKYLYFCGIGNPEEFEYTLKKYNFKIAKKLIYPDHYNFENQEIDKIKQIAYSEKLKIITTEKDYKRLSQRNKKNIEHLKIKINIKNLSEFRKFLEERLWKKYYILLNLL
;
A
#
# COMPACT_ATOMS: atom_id res chain seq x y z
N LYS A 1 -12.60 3.31 -13.50
CA LYS A 1 -11.57 4.33 -13.59
C LYS A 1 -10.21 3.66 -13.72
N LYS A 2 -9.51 4.00 -14.78
CA LYS A 2 -8.17 3.46 -15.03
C LYS A 2 -7.14 4.13 -14.15
N LEU A 3 -6.33 3.33 -13.46
CA LEU A 3 -5.18 3.84 -12.73
C LEU A 3 -4.03 4.06 -13.70
N ASN A 4 -3.26 5.12 -13.50
CA ASN A 4 -2.17 5.45 -14.40
C ASN A 4 -0.88 4.76 -13.96
N ARG A 5 -0.57 3.62 -14.58
CA ARG A 5 0.58 2.79 -14.21
C ARG A 5 1.92 3.33 -14.73
N LYS A 6 1.90 4.34 -15.60
CA LYS A 6 3.14 4.95 -16.10
C LYS A 6 3.71 5.99 -15.14
N LYS A 7 2.89 6.51 -14.23
CA LYS A 7 3.33 7.46 -13.23
C LYS A 7 3.91 6.75 -12.03
N LYS A 8 4.73 7.48 -11.28
CA LYS A 8 5.22 7.00 -10.01
C LYS A 8 4.22 7.31 -8.91
N TYR A 9 4.18 6.45 -7.91
CA TYR A 9 3.19 6.54 -6.85
C TYR A 9 3.83 6.67 -5.47
N LEU A 10 3.15 7.42 -4.63
CA LEU A 10 3.31 7.34 -3.18
C LEU A 10 2.14 6.51 -2.68
N TYR A 11 2.41 5.48 -1.86
CA TYR A 11 1.30 4.83 -1.19
C TYR A 11 1.35 5.09 0.30
N PHE A 12 0.20 5.14 0.93
CA PHE A 12 0.08 5.17 2.37
C PHE A 12 -0.94 4.14 2.81
N CYS A 13 -0.79 3.61 4.01
CA CYS A 13 -1.74 2.65 4.54
C CYS A 13 -1.63 2.57 6.07
N GLY A 14 -2.77 2.25 6.69
CA GLY A 14 -2.85 1.93 8.12
C GLY A 14 -3.52 0.58 8.29
N ILE A 15 -2.87 -0.47 7.78
CA ILE A 15 -3.37 -1.84 7.84
C ILE A 15 -2.35 -2.73 8.51
N GLY A 16 -2.82 -3.91 8.96
CA GLY A 16 -1.95 -4.85 9.66
C GLY A 16 -0.92 -5.56 8.80
N ASN A 17 -1.09 -5.55 7.47
CA ASN A 17 -0.19 -6.23 6.56
C ASN A 17 0.16 -5.34 5.36
N PRO A 18 1.01 -4.33 5.57
CA PRO A 18 1.40 -3.45 4.46
C PRO A 18 2.20 -4.16 3.37
N GLU A 19 2.90 -5.23 3.70
CA GLU A 19 3.67 -5.99 2.71
C GLU A 19 2.76 -6.62 1.66
N GLU A 20 1.58 -7.07 2.05
CA GLU A 20 0.61 -7.62 1.11
C GLU A 20 0.13 -6.56 0.13
N PHE A 21 -0.11 -5.36 0.62
CA PHE A 21 -0.52 -4.26 -0.23
C PHE A 21 0.58 -3.88 -1.21
N GLU A 22 1.81 -3.78 -0.74
CA GLU A 22 2.96 -3.47 -1.60
C GLU A 22 3.15 -4.56 -2.66
N TYR A 23 3.03 -5.82 -2.28
CA TYR A 23 3.10 -6.93 -3.22
C TYR A 23 2.05 -6.78 -4.32
N THR A 24 0.82 -6.46 -3.93
CA THR A 24 -0.27 -6.31 -4.89
C THR A 24 0.00 -5.15 -5.85
N LEU A 25 0.49 -4.03 -5.34
CA LEU A 25 0.83 -2.89 -6.18
C LEU A 25 1.91 -3.25 -7.21
N LYS A 26 2.95 -3.95 -6.77
CA LYS A 26 4.03 -4.35 -7.65
C LYS A 26 3.57 -5.39 -8.68
N LYS A 27 2.69 -6.30 -8.27
CA LYS A 27 2.12 -7.29 -9.17
C LYS A 27 1.37 -6.64 -10.34
N TYR A 28 0.71 -5.52 -10.08
CA TYR A 28 0.00 -4.78 -11.13
C TYR A 28 0.85 -3.68 -11.74
N ASN A 29 2.18 -3.75 -11.55
CA ASN A 29 3.16 -2.87 -12.19
C ASN A 29 3.07 -1.40 -11.77
N PHE A 30 2.59 -1.13 -10.57
CA PHE A 30 2.66 0.21 -10.02
C PHE A 30 4.10 0.51 -9.61
N LYS A 31 4.61 1.65 -10.04
CA LYS A 31 5.96 2.10 -9.68
C LYS A 31 5.87 2.89 -8.38
N ILE A 32 6.39 2.33 -7.31
CA ILE A 32 6.33 2.95 -5.99
C ILE A 32 7.62 3.72 -5.73
N ALA A 33 7.48 5.04 -5.57
CA ALA A 33 8.60 5.91 -5.27
C ALA A 33 8.71 6.22 -3.77
N LYS A 34 7.60 6.22 -3.07
CA LYS A 34 7.57 6.53 -1.64
C LYS A 34 6.48 5.75 -0.95
N LYS A 35 6.74 5.34 0.30
CA LYS A 35 5.75 4.62 1.09
C LYS A 35 5.68 5.21 2.50
N LEU A 36 4.46 5.40 2.98
CA LEU A 36 4.18 5.92 4.30
C LEU A 36 3.28 4.90 5.01
N ILE A 37 3.87 4.18 5.97
CA ILE A 37 3.19 3.10 6.66
C ILE A 37 2.84 3.56 8.06
N TYR A 38 1.56 3.46 8.41
CA TYR A 38 1.00 3.87 9.70
C TYR A 38 0.51 2.63 10.45
N PRO A 39 0.32 2.75 11.77
CA PRO A 39 -0.23 1.63 12.54
C PRO A 39 -1.58 1.16 12.02
N ASP A 40 -1.91 -0.10 12.24
CA ASP A 40 -3.21 -0.65 11.86
C ASP A 40 -4.34 0.16 12.50
N HIS A 41 -5.41 0.40 11.72
CA HIS A 41 -6.56 1.21 12.13
C HIS A 41 -6.22 2.66 12.44
N TYR A 42 -5.12 3.17 11.89
CA TYR A 42 -4.74 4.56 12.09
C TYR A 42 -5.82 5.50 11.59
N ASN A 43 -6.11 6.52 12.37
CA ASN A 43 -7.11 7.53 12.02
C ASN A 43 -6.42 8.75 11.42
N PHE A 44 -6.49 8.89 10.10
CA PHE A 44 -5.82 9.97 9.39
C PHE A 44 -6.55 11.30 9.59
N GLU A 45 -5.88 12.26 10.16
CA GLU A 45 -6.43 13.60 10.32
C GLU A 45 -6.23 14.41 9.04
N ASN A 46 -7.01 15.48 8.90
CA ASN A 46 -6.93 16.34 7.72
C ASN A 46 -5.52 16.86 7.47
N GLN A 47 -4.83 17.26 8.53
CA GLN A 47 -3.47 17.78 8.41
C GLN A 47 -2.48 16.75 7.86
N GLU A 48 -2.64 15.50 8.26
CA GLU A 48 -1.79 14.41 7.78
C GLU A 48 -2.02 14.16 6.29
N ILE A 49 -3.29 14.13 5.89
CA ILE A 49 -3.63 13.93 4.48
C ILE A 49 -3.12 15.11 3.65
N ASP A 50 -3.23 16.32 4.17
CA ASP A 50 -2.70 17.50 3.48
C ASP A 50 -1.18 17.39 3.29
N LYS A 51 -0.46 16.92 4.29
CA LYS A 51 0.98 16.70 4.18
C LYS A 51 1.33 15.66 3.13
N ILE A 52 0.57 14.55 3.12
CA ILE A 52 0.77 13.49 2.12
C ILE A 52 0.58 14.07 0.72
N LYS A 53 -0.47 14.87 0.53
CA LYS A 53 -0.73 15.51 -0.77
C LYS A 53 0.37 16.48 -1.16
N GLN A 54 0.91 17.23 -0.21
CA GLN A 54 2.01 18.15 -0.46
C GLN A 54 3.27 17.41 -0.91
N ILE A 55 3.61 16.33 -0.22
CA ILE A 55 4.77 15.51 -0.59
C ILE A 55 4.59 14.97 -2.00
N ALA A 56 3.43 14.41 -2.28
CA ALA A 56 3.15 13.85 -3.60
C ALA A 56 3.21 14.93 -4.68
N TYR A 57 2.65 16.09 -4.41
CA TYR A 57 2.67 17.19 -5.38
C TYR A 57 4.10 17.66 -5.67
N SER A 58 4.90 17.84 -4.63
CA SER A 58 6.27 18.34 -4.82
C SER A 58 7.17 17.34 -5.54
N GLU A 59 6.92 16.05 -5.38
CA GLU A 59 7.70 15.00 -6.04
C GLU A 59 7.02 14.47 -7.30
N LYS A 60 5.92 15.06 -7.69
CA LYS A 60 5.14 14.67 -8.88
C LYS A 60 4.69 13.22 -8.84
N LEU A 61 4.19 12.81 -7.69
CA LEU A 61 3.71 11.45 -7.46
C LEU A 61 2.19 11.43 -7.43
N LYS A 62 1.62 10.34 -7.89
CA LYS A 62 0.21 10.03 -7.62
C LYS A 62 0.10 9.34 -6.28
N ILE A 63 -1.07 9.40 -5.66
CA ILE A 63 -1.29 8.83 -4.34
C ILE A 63 -2.24 7.66 -4.45
N ILE A 64 -1.87 6.54 -3.80
CA ILE A 64 -2.73 5.36 -3.76
C ILE A 64 -2.74 4.79 -2.34
N THR A 65 -3.90 4.28 -1.94
CA THR A 65 -4.06 3.66 -0.63
C THR A 65 -4.94 2.41 -0.77
N THR A 66 -5.13 1.71 0.34
CA THR A 66 -6.01 0.54 0.34
C THR A 66 -7.47 0.97 0.30
N GLU A 67 -8.34 0.07 -0.17
CA GLU A 67 -9.77 0.32 -0.13
C GLU A 67 -10.27 0.59 1.29
N LYS A 68 -9.75 -0.16 2.27
CA LYS A 68 -10.13 -0.02 3.66
C LYS A 68 -9.80 1.37 4.19
N ASP A 69 -8.59 1.85 3.94
CA ASP A 69 -8.19 3.17 4.38
C ASP A 69 -8.94 4.27 3.64
N TYR A 70 -9.14 4.08 2.33
CA TYR A 70 -9.85 5.05 1.52
C TYR A 70 -11.28 5.27 2.01
N LYS A 71 -11.99 4.20 2.35
CA LYS A 71 -13.37 4.30 2.85
C LYS A 71 -13.49 5.09 4.13
N ARG A 72 -12.43 5.13 4.91
CA ARG A 72 -12.40 5.85 6.19
C ARG A 72 -12.07 7.33 6.05
N LEU A 73 -11.67 7.76 4.86
CA LEU A 73 -11.36 9.15 4.60
C LEU A 73 -12.64 9.96 4.39
N SER A 74 -12.59 11.25 4.77
CA SER A 74 -13.67 12.18 4.46
C SER A 74 -13.72 12.44 2.96
N GLN A 75 -14.83 12.96 2.46
CA GLN A 75 -14.95 13.30 1.05
C GLN A 75 -13.88 14.30 0.61
N ARG A 76 -13.60 15.28 1.46
CA ARG A 76 -12.53 16.24 1.22
C ARG A 76 -11.20 15.55 1.03
N ASN A 77 -10.88 14.60 1.93
CA ASN A 77 -9.58 13.94 1.92
C ASN A 77 -9.44 12.93 0.78
N LYS A 78 -10.56 12.39 0.27
CA LYS A 78 -10.53 11.44 -0.84
C LYS A 78 -10.08 12.05 -2.16
N LYS A 79 -10.17 13.37 -2.29
CA LYS A 79 -9.86 14.03 -3.55
C LYS A 79 -8.41 13.78 -3.95
N ASN A 80 -8.21 13.37 -5.21
CA ASN A 80 -6.89 13.08 -5.78
C ASN A 80 -6.17 11.89 -5.14
N ILE A 81 -6.89 11.04 -4.42
CA ILE A 81 -6.35 9.81 -3.88
C ILE A 81 -7.01 8.64 -4.58
N GLU A 82 -6.20 7.76 -5.13
CA GLU A 82 -6.65 6.53 -5.75
C GLU A 82 -6.65 5.42 -4.72
N HIS A 83 -7.41 4.37 -4.96
CA HIS A 83 -7.40 3.20 -4.07
C HIS A 83 -7.45 1.92 -4.86
N LEU A 84 -6.90 0.88 -4.27
CA LEU A 84 -6.87 -0.43 -4.86
C LEU A 84 -7.51 -1.42 -3.90
N LYS A 85 -8.41 -2.24 -4.43
CA LYS A 85 -9.05 -3.28 -3.64
C LYS A 85 -8.15 -4.49 -3.55
N ILE A 86 -7.85 -4.93 -2.33
CA ILE A 86 -7.04 -6.13 -2.11
C ILE A 86 -7.98 -7.33 -2.11
N LYS A 87 -7.73 -8.28 -3.02
CA LYS A 87 -8.45 -9.54 -3.07
C LYS A 87 -7.47 -10.67 -2.79
N ILE A 88 -7.73 -11.43 -1.76
CA ILE A 88 -6.89 -12.56 -1.39
C ILE A 88 -7.62 -13.84 -1.79
N ASN A 89 -6.95 -14.69 -2.59
CA ASN A 89 -7.42 -16.04 -2.90
C ASN A 89 -6.25 -17.01 -2.73
N ILE A 90 -6.49 -18.30 -2.93
CA ILE A 90 -5.46 -19.31 -2.73
C ILE A 90 -4.22 -19.04 -3.56
N LYS A 91 -4.40 -18.65 -4.81
CA LYS A 91 -3.29 -18.33 -5.70
C LYS A 91 -2.51 -17.11 -5.20
N ASN A 92 -3.23 -16.08 -4.77
CA ASN A 92 -2.58 -14.86 -4.25
C ASN A 92 -1.80 -15.14 -2.98
N LEU A 93 -2.31 -16.01 -2.10
CA LEU A 93 -1.61 -16.38 -0.88
C LEU A 93 -0.31 -17.12 -1.18
N SER A 94 -0.33 -18.02 -2.16
CA SER A 94 0.86 -18.76 -2.56
C SER A 94 1.93 -17.82 -3.13
N GLU A 95 1.52 -16.91 -4.02
CA GLU A 95 2.42 -15.93 -4.61
C GLU A 95 2.96 -14.95 -3.55
N PHE A 96 2.13 -14.56 -2.61
CA PHE A 96 2.52 -13.67 -1.54
C PHE A 96 3.54 -14.32 -0.62
N ARG A 97 3.34 -15.60 -0.28
CA ARG A 97 4.30 -16.36 0.50
C ARG A 97 5.66 -16.40 -0.18
N LYS A 98 5.67 -16.68 -1.49
CA LYS A 98 6.89 -16.71 -2.27
C LYS A 98 7.59 -15.35 -2.27
N PHE A 99 6.83 -14.28 -2.41
CA PHE A 99 7.35 -12.91 -2.35
C PHE A 99 8.05 -12.65 -1.02
N LEU A 100 7.43 -13.04 0.09
CA LEU A 100 8.02 -12.88 1.41
C LEU A 100 9.28 -13.70 1.58
N GLU A 101 9.27 -14.94 1.10
CA GLU A 101 10.44 -15.82 1.17
C GLU A 101 11.64 -15.23 0.43
N GLU A 102 11.41 -14.64 -0.73
CA GLU A 102 12.48 -14.02 -1.51
C GLU A 102 13.08 -12.80 -0.82
N ARG A 103 12.25 -11.99 -0.14
CA ARG A 103 12.70 -10.75 0.49
C ARG A 103 13.23 -10.93 1.89
N LEU A 104 12.60 -11.83 2.64
CA LEU A 104 12.82 -11.94 4.07
C LEU A 104 13.15 -13.38 4.46
N TRP A 105 13.52 -14.20 3.48
CA TRP A 105 13.64 -15.64 3.67
C TRP A 105 14.57 -16.01 4.84
N LYS A 106 15.68 -15.34 5.03
CA LYS A 106 16.59 -15.63 6.15
C LYS A 106 15.91 -15.42 7.49
N LYS A 107 15.11 -14.37 7.59
CA LYS A 107 14.45 -14.01 8.84
C LYS A 107 13.22 -14.87 9.11
N TYR A 108 12.37 -15.03 8.10
CA TYR A 108 11.12 -15.77 8.25
C TYR A 108 11.30 -17.28 8.09
N TYR A 109 12.24 -17.70 7.28
CA TYR A 109 12.52 -19.11 7.11
C TYR A 109 12.93 -19.76 8.42
N ILE A 110 13.79 -19.11 9.18
CA ILE A 110 14.21 -19.60 10.49
C ILE A 110 13.02 -19.70 11.43
N LEU A 111 12.16 -18.68 11.46
CA LEU A 111 10.96 -18.69 12.30
C LEU A 111 9.99 -19.80 11.92
N LEU A 112 9.75 -20.00 10.62
CA LEU A 112 8.84 -21.04 10.15
C LEU A 112 9.35 -22.45 10.45
N ASN A 113 10.66 -22.66 10.41
CA ASN A 113 11.24 -23.96 10.69
C ASN A 113 11.34 -24.25 12.19
N LEU A 114 11.21 -23.25 13.04
CA LEU A 114 11.17 -23.44 14.48
C LEU A 114 9.76 -23.79 14.98
N LEU A 115 8.77 -23.58 14.16
CA LEU A 115 7.39 -23.96 14.47
C LEU A 115 7.09 -25.36 14.03
#